data_2c78512566419c2a2f5dc22011976ec7
#
_entry.id   2c78512566419c2a2f5dc22011976ec7
#
_cell.length_a   1.000
_cell.length_b   1.000
_cell.length_c   1.000
_cell.angle_alpha   90.00
_cell.angle_beta   90.00
_cell.angle_gamma   90.00
#
_symmetry.space_group_name_H-M   'P 1'
#
loop_
_entity.id
_entity.type
_entity.pdbx_description
1 polymer ?
#
loop_
_entity_poly.entity_id
_entity_poly.type
_entity_poly.pdbx_seq_one_letter_code
_entity_poly.pdbx_strand_id
1 'polypeptide(L)'
;EVILPSRTASNLAVIINELILNSIEHGFEGRQQGLIGLHTEESADGYVLELYDNGCGLPPDFDLEKTRSLGLQIIRTLVRDDMGGEIELYNQQGTRARISIPKNPEGGEY
;
A
#
# COMPACT_ATOMS: atom_id res chain seq x y z
N GLU A 1 -18.12 3.95 -0.98
CA GLU A 1 -18.23 2.62 -0.38
C GLU A 1 -17.72 1.56 -1.34
N VAL A 2 -16.86 0.67 -0.84
CA VAL A 2 -16.27 -0.39 -1.65
C VAL A 2 -16.56 -1.73 -0.96
N ILE A 3 -17.10 -2.66 -1.71
CA ILE A 3 -17.41 -4.00 -1.20
C ILE A 3 -16.35 -4.97 -1.72
N LEU A 4 -15.67 -5.66 -0.79
CA LEU A 4 -14.56 -6.53 -1.11
C LEU A 4 -14.83 -7.96 -0.64
N PRO A 5 -14.29 -8.96 -1.36
CA PRO A 5 -14.23 -10.30 -0.80
C PRO A 5 -13.49 -10.28 0.53
N SER A 6 -13.88 -11.14 1.47
CA SER A 6 -13.30 -11.08 2.81
C SER A 6 -11.80 -11.34 2.82
N ARG A 7 -11.29 -12.20 1.95
CA ARG A 7 -9.85 -12.44 1.86
C ARG A 7 -9.10 -11.18 1.41
N THR A 8 -9.64 -10.49 0.41
CA THR A 8 -9.06 -9.23 -0.06
C THR A 8 -9.08 -8.20 1.04
N ALA A 9 -10.20 -8.08 1.77
CA ALA A 9 -10.31 -7.13 2.87
C ALA A 9 -9.29 -7.43 3.96
N SER A 10 -9.09 -8.70 4.30
CA SER A 10 -8.10 -9.09 5.30
C SER A 10 -6.67 -8.73 4.86
N ASN A 11 -6.33 -9.02 3.62
CA ASN A 11 -5.02 -8.69 3.09
C ASN A 11 -4.78 -7.18 3.08
N LEU A 12 -5.79 -6.41 2.67
CA LEU A 12 -5.66 -4.96 2.66
C LEU A 12 -5.51 -4.39 4.07
N ALA A 13 -6.17 -4.98 5.06
CA ALA A 13 -6.02 -4.53 6.44
C ALA A 13 -4.57 -4.67 6.91
N VAL A 14 -3.92 -5.80 6.59
CA VAL A 14 -2.51 -6.00 6.93
C VAL A 14 -1.64 -4.97 6.22
N ILE A 15 -1.87 -4.75 4.92
CA ILE A 15 -1.09 -3.83 4.11
C ILE A 15 -1.22 -2.41 4.64
N ILE A 16 -2.45 -1.96 4.89
CA ILE A 16 -2.71 -0.62 5.39
C ILE A 16 -2.04 -0.42 6.75
N ASN A 17 -2.14 -1.41 7.63
CA ASN A 17 -1.54 -1.33 8.95
C ASN A 17 -0.02 -1.18 8.85
N GLU A 18 0.63 -1.94 8.00
CA GLU A 18 2.08 -1.85 7.83
C GLU A 18 2.51 -0.51 7.25
N LEU A 19 1.76 0.00 6.29
CA LEU A 19 2.07 1.30 5.69
C LEU A 19 1.91 2.43 6.70
N ILE A 20 0.87 2.36 7.54
CA ILE A 20 0.65 3.35 8.59
C ILE A 20 1.79 3.30 9.60
N LEU A 21 2.19 2.10 10.02
CA LEU A 21 3.31 1.96 10.95
C LEU A 21 4.60 2.53 10.37
N ASN A 22 4.84 2.31 9.08
CA ASN A 22 6.02 2.88 8.42
C ASN A 22 5.98 4.41 8.46
N SER A 23 4.82 5.00 8.20
CA SER A 23 4.68 6.46 8.28
C SER A 23 4.98 6.96 9.68
N ILE A 24 4.44 6.30 10.70
CA ILE A 24 4.62 6.72 12.09
C ILE A 24 6.08 6.55 12.52
N GLU A 25 6.70 5.43 12.18
CA GLU A 25 8.04 5.11 12.67
C GLU A 25 9.14 5.82 11.89
N HIS A 26 8.94 6.08 10.61
CA HIS A 26 9.99 6.61 9.74
C HIS A 26 9.64 7.94 9.10
N GLY A 27 8.38 8.10 8.67
CA GLY A 27 7.99 9.31 7.96
C GLY A 27 7.90 10.54 8.84
N PHE A 28 7.53 10.35 10.09
CA PHE A 28 7.29 11.47 11.02
C PHE A 28 8.36 11.59 12.09
N GLU A 29 9.52 11.01 11.85
CA GLU A 29 10.60 11.07 12.80
C GLU A 29 10.94 12.52 13.14
N GLY A 30 11.02 12.84 14.44
CA GLY A 30 11.30 14.19 14.90
C GLY A 30 10.12 15.14 14.83
N ARG A 31 8.93 14.65 14.50
CA ARG A 31 7.71 15.48 14.38
C ARG A 31 6.69 15.03 15.39
N GLN A 32 5.92 16.00 15.89
CA GLN A 32 4.83 15.71 16.83
C GLN A 32 3.53 15.39 16.14
N GLN A 33 3.38 15.80 14.89
CA GLN A 33 2.16 15.61 14.14
C GLN A 33 2.47 15.20 12.72
N GLY A 34 1.61 14.38 12.16
CA GLY A 34 1.68 14.00 10.78
C GLY A 34 0.29 13.77 10.23
N LEU A 35 0.19 13.81 8.91
CA LEU A 35 -1.05 13.54 8.21
C LEU A 35 -0.89 12.25 7.41
N ILE A 36 -1.86 11.34 7.57
CA ILE A 36 -1.96 10.12 6.77
C ILE A 36 -3.33 10.11 6.13
N GLY A 37 -3.37 9.94 4.82
CA GLY A 37 -4.62 9.89 4.08
C GLY A 37 -4.75 8.59 3.31
N LEU A 38 -6.00 8.24 3.03
CA LEU A 38 -6.33 7.03 2.29
C LEU A 38 -7.38 7.38 1.25
N HIS A 39 -7.13 7.01 0.01
CA HIS A 39 -8.06 7.20 -1.08
C HIS A 39 -8.27 5.88 -1.80
N THR A 40 -9.53 5.54 -2.09
CA THR A 40 -9.86 4.30 -2.78
C THR A 40 -10.76 4.59 -3.97
N GLU A 41 -10.57 3.82 -5.03
CA GLU A 41 -11.42 3.87 -6.22
C GLU A 41 -11.75 2.46 -6.65
N GLU A 42 -12.96 2.29 -7.17
CA GLU A 42 -13.41 1.01 -7.73
C GLU A 42 -13.80 1.22 -9.17
N SER A 43 -13.39 0.29 -10.03
CA SER A 43 -13.79 0.27 -11.43
C SER A 43 -14.31 -1.12 -11.77
N ALA A 44 -14.77 -1.29 -13.02
CA ALA A 44 -15.21 -2.61 -13.47
C ALA A 44 -14.09 -3.64 -13.39
N ASP A 45 -12.84 -3.21 -13.55
CA ASP A 45 -11.71 -4.11 -13.63
C ASP A 45 -11.03 -4.38 -12.30
N GLY A 46 -11.19 -3.51 -11.34
CA GLY A 46 -10.50 -3.71 -10.07
C GLY A 46 -10.61 -2.54 -9.12
N TYR A 47 -9.66 -2.50 -8.20
CA TYR A 47 -9.59 -1.50 -7.14
C TYR A 47 -8.25 -0.81 -7.17
N VAL A 48 -8.24 0.49 -6.87
CA VAL A 48 -7.01 1.24 -6.65
C VAL A 48 -7.10 1.84 -5.25
N LEU A 49 -6.02 1.68 -4.50
CA LEU A 49 -5.92 2.21 -3.15
C LEU A 49 -4.63 3.03 -3.08
N GLU A 50 -4.76 4.27 -2.62
CA GLU A 50 -3.59 5.11 -2.36
C GLU A 50 -3.55 5.48 -0.89
N LEU A 51 -2.42 5.21 -0.27
CA LEU A 51 -2.15 5.68 1.08
C LEU A 51 -0.98 6.65 1.01
N TYR A 52 -1.15 7.82 1.61
CA TYR A 52 -0.14 8.87 1.52
C TYR A 52 0.08 9.52 2.88
N ASP A 53 1.27 10.08 3.06
CA ASP A 53 1.58 10.85 4.24
C ASP A 53 2.29 12.15 3.83
N ASN A 54 2.46 13.04 4.80
CA ASN A 54 3.21 14.27 4.60
C ASN A 54 4.53 14.26 5.34
N GLY A 55 5.12 13.08 5.48
CA GLY A 55 6.37 12.91 6.21
C GLY A 55 7.60 13.22 5.36
N CYS A 56 8.74 12.71 5.80
CA CYS A 56 10.01 13.00 5.14
C CYS A 56 10.21 12.26 3.82
N GLY A 57 9.36 11.29 3.53
CA GLY A 57 9.45 10.54 2.29
C GLY A 57 10.43 9.39 2.36
N LEU A 58 10.59 8.72 1.22
CA LEU A 58 11.51 7.60 1.08
C LEU A 58 12.92 8.11 0.80
N PRO A 59 13.95 7.32 1.14
CA PRO A 59 15.33 7.67 0.75
C PRO A 59 15.43 7.82 -0.77
N PRO A 60 16.35 8.68 -1.26
CA PRO A 60 16.45 8.90 -2.70
C PRO A 60 16.79 7.65 -3.51
N ASP A 61 17.45 6.68 -2.88
CA ASP A 61 17.85 5.43 -3.54
C ASP A 61 16.92 4.27 -3.20
N PHE A 62 15.75 4.56 -2.68
CA PHE A 62 14.81 3.50 -2.29
C PHE A 62 14.40 2.66 -3.49
N ASP A 63 14.42 1.34 -3.30
CA ASP A 63 14.00 0.39 -4.32
C ASP A 63 13.20 -0.71 -3.59
N LEU A 64 11.91 -0.80 -3.92
CA LEU A 64 11.03 -1.77 -3.28
C LEU A 64 11.50 -3.21 -3.49
N GLU A 65 12.14 -3.48 -4.63
CA GLU A 65 12.62 -4.82 -4.94
C GLU A 65 13.81 -5.24 -4.08
N LYS A 66 14.51 -4.26 -3.51
CA LYS A 66 15.72 -4.51 -2.73
C LYS A 66 15.57 -4.16 -1.26
N THR A 67 14.34 -3.85 -0.83
CA THR A 67 14.12 -3.42 0.55
C THR A 67 14.47 -4.54 1.54
N ARG A 68 15.04 -4.13 2.66
CA ARG A 68 15.31 -5.04 3.78
C ARG A 68 14.20 -5.01 4.82
N SER A 69 13.23 -4.11 4.67
CA SER A 69 12.10 -4.03 5.57
C SER A 69 11.23 -5.28 5.42
N LEU A 70 11.08 -6.03 6.49
CA LEU A 70 10.23 -7.22 6.48
C LEU A 70 8.78 -6.85 6.16
N GLY A 71 8.30 -5.76 6.75
CA GLY A 71 6.93 -5.31 6.49
C GLY A 71 6.69 -5.00 5.03
N LEU A 72 7.63 -4.29 4.38
CA LEU A 72 7.48 -3.97 2.96
C LEU A 72 7.60 -5.21 2.08
N GLN A 73 8.42 -6.17 2.48
CA GLN A 73 8.51 -7.45 1.76
C GLN A 73 7.18 -8.20 1.83
N ILE A 74 6.55 -8.20 3.01
CA ILE A 74 5.24 -8.85 3.19
C ILE A 74 4.19 -8.15 2.31
N ILE A 75 4.17 -6.83 2.32
CA ILE A 75 3.23 -6.07 1.48
C ILE A 75 3.41 -6.43 0.01
N ARG A 76 4.65 -6.42 -0.45
CA ARG A 76 4.95 -6.74 -1.84
C ARG A 76 4.45 -8.14 -2.22
N THR A 77 4.68 -9.11 -1.35
CA THR A 77 4.24 -10.48 -1.57
C THR A 77 2.72 -10.60 -1.59
N LEU A 78 2.05 -9.97 -0.61
CA LEU A 78 0.60 -10.01 -0.56
C LEU A 78 -0.04 -9.39 -1.79
N VAL A 79 0.46 -8.23 -2.21
CA VAL A 79 -0.11 -7.54 -3.36
C VAL A 79 0.10 -8.35 -4.64
N ARG A 80 1.33 -8.81 -4.88
CA ARG A 80 1.66 -9.46 -6.14
C ARG A 80 1.21 -10.91 -6.21
N ASP A 81 1.48 -11.67 -5.16
CA ASP A 81 1.25 -13.11 -5.20
C ASP A 81 -0.15 -13.49 -4.76
N ASP A 82 -0.66 -12.91 -3.68
CA ASP A 82 -1.99 -13.26 -3.18
C ASP A 82 -3.11 -12.53 -3.90
N MET A 83 -2.87 -11.29 -4.28
CA MET A 83 -3.91 -10.43 -4.83
C MET A 83 -3.78 -10.20 -6.33
N GLY A 84 -2.69 -10.63 -6.92
CA GLY A 84 -2.47 -10.51 -8.36
C GLY A 84 -2.36 -9.07 -8.82
N GLY A 85 -1.94 -8.17 -7.95
CA GLY A 85 -1.90 -6.75 -8.23
C GLY A 85 -0.50 -6.20 -8.36
N GLU A 86 -0.42 -4.87 -8.33
CA GLU A 86 0.83 -4.15 -8.40
C GLU A 86 0.89 -3.10 -7.30
N ILE A 87 2.10 -2.78 -6.88
CA ILE A 87 2.31 -1.75 -5.88
C ILE A 87 3.46 -0.85 -6.30
N GLU A 88 3.28 0.46 -6.11
CA GLU A 88 4.30 1.47 -6.32
C GLU A 88 4.46 2.28 -5.05
N LEU A 89 5.70 2.56 -4.68
CA LEU A 89 6.01 3.49 -3.60
C LEU A 89 6.84 4.62 -4.18
N TYR A 90 6.42 5.85 -3.96
CA TYR A 90 7.11 7.01 -4.50
C TYR A 90 6.93 8.22 -3.60
N ASN A 91 7.74 9.25 -3.84
CA ASN A 91 7.68 10.49 -3.08
C ASN A 91 6.79 11.50 -3.79
N GLN A 92 5.89 12.11 -3.02
CA GLN A 92 5.09 13.24 -3.47
C GLN A 92 4.70 14.02 -2.23
N GLN A 93 5.58 14.94 -1.79
CA GLN A 93 5.40 15.71 -0.57
C GLN A 93 5.23 14.80 0.64
N GLY A 94 6.01 13.74 0.70
CA GLY A 94 5.92 12.65 1.64
C GLY A 94 5.95 11.35 0.87
N THR A 95 5.47 10.26 1.47
CA THR A 95 5.44 8.96 0.82
C THR A 95 4.06 8.65 0.29
N ARG A 96 3.98 8.10 -0.92
CA ARG A 96 2.76 7.56 -1.48
C ARG A 96 2.93 6.10 -1.80
N ALA A 97 1.92 5.32 -1.44
CA ALA A 97 1.82 3.92 -1.83
C ALA A 97 0.57 3.78 -2.69
N ARG A 98 0.74 3.31 -3.93
CA ARG A 98 -0.38 3.09 -4.84
C ARG A 98 -0.47 1.59 -5.11
N ILE A 99 -1.63 1.02 -4.82
CA ILE A 99 -1.88 -0.41 -4.97
C ILE A 99 -3.04 -0.60 -5.92
N SER A 100 -2.83 -1.40 -6.96
CA SER A 100 -3.85 -1.75 -7.95
C SER A 100 -4.14 -3.23 -7.84
N ILE A 101 -5.40 -3.59 -7.69
CA ILE A 101 -5.82 -4.98 -7.49
C ILE A 101 -6.91 -5.32 -8.48
N PRO A 102 -6.75 -6.38 -9.30
CA PRO A 102 -7.81 -6.81 -10.19
C PRO A 102 -8.94 -7.47 -9.39
N LYS A 103 -10.16 -7.36 -9.88
CA LYS A 103 -11.31 -7.99 -9.23
C LYS A 103 -11.29 -9.51 -9.37
N ASN A 104 -10.75 -9.99 -10.49
CA ASN A 104 -10.64 -11.42 -10.75
C ASN A 104 -9.19 -11.75 -11.04
N PRO A 105 -8.35 -11.84 -10.00
CA PRO A 105 -6.90 -11.97 -10.17
C PRO A 105 -6.49 -13.20 -10.98
N GLU A 106 -7.30 -14.24 -11.02
CA GLU A 106 -6.94 -15.46 -11.71
C GLU A 106 -7.91 -15.79 -12.82
N GLY A 107 -8.22 -14.80 -13.62
CA GLY A 107 -9.06 -15.02 -14.79
C GLY A 107 -10.52 -15.22 -14.49
N GLY A 108 -10.97 -14.74 -13.35
CA GLY A 108 -12.37 -14.80 -13.00
C GLY A 108 -12.77 -16.01 -12.19
N GLU A 109 -11.82 -16.70 -11.63
CA GLU A 109 -12.13 -17.88 -10.82
C GLU A 109 -12.37 -17.51 -9.38
N TYR A 110 -13.48 -17.93 -8.85
CA TYR A 110 -13.84 -17.76 -7.44
C TYR A 110 -14.55 -18.98 -6.94
#